data_0923d896cad25867b73b4d84c3576f83
#
_entry.id   0923d896cad25867b73b4d84c3576f83
#
_cell.length_a   1.000
_cell.length_b   1.000
_cell.length_c   1.000
_cell.angle_alpha   90.00
_cell.angle_beta   90.00
_cell.angle_gamma   90.00
#
_symmetry.space_group_name_H-M   'P 1'
#
loop_
_entity.id
_entity.type
_entity.pdbx_description
1 polymer ?
#
loop_
_entity_poly.entity_id
_entity_poly.type
_entity_poly.pdbx_seq_one_letter_code
_entity_poly.pdbx_strand_id
1 'polypeptide(L)'
;MNRSLCTLAVLLMCLGGCAVKNDVQEPAPLVPMPPLTNVAATTEKPAPPVAPVKSEEGQPLTVHLPDDAAGSPRRGEPEELAALLEMKGAAKNETAVSLMRPAAIKEAAQLVTFQTAMTYRYKQLVAATELHSSIMDTAFNFGPLLMTQGDALILPPVLTRAGASMRIESDETATAALTSYELLAPARYVAAAPTWREFLMTDGFPEPEKPNPAVMPKNDKERLIWRTAVREAWAQGLTEADHLYADNVSRMVRIYRGVMLYHLLTAQHLLSRVNTASAELGSKTTDGGNKLHIGQKVYRITAPSSFIPVQTVPAHTGKRK
;
A
#
# COMPACT_ATOMS: atom_id res chain seq x y z
N MET A 1 -65.56 -20.91 52.21
CA MET A 1 -65.00 -22.20 51.75
C MET A 1 -65.16 -22.26 50.23
N ASN A 2 -64.14 -22.32 49.42
CA ASN A 2 -64.01 -22.36 47.97
C ASN A 2 -63.27 -21.17 47.34
N ARG A 3 -62.10 -20.95 47.83
CA ARG A 3 -61.14 -20.07 47.05
C ARG A 3 -59.78 -20.67 46.83
N SER A 4 -59.57 -21.96 47.14
CA SER A 4 -58.26 -22.60 47.06
C SER A 4 -58.08 -23.64 45.93
N LEU A 5 -59.09 -23.85 45.06
CA LEU A 5 -58.95 -24.86 43.97
C LEU A 5 -58.79 -24.27 42.58
N CYS A 6 -58.92 -22.97 42.39
CA CYS A 6 -58.70 -22.36 41.07
C CYS A 6 -57.26 -21.94 40.80
N THR A 7 -56.38 -21.89 41.81
CA THR A 7 -54.97 -21.46 41.60
C THR A 7 -54.03 -22.61 41.22
N LEU A 8 -54.46 -23.89 41.33
CA LEU A 8 -53.63 -25.04 41.01
C LEU A 8 -53.75 -25.49 39.53
N ALA A 9 -54.80 -25.09 38.84
CA ALA A 9 -55.03 -25.48 37.43
C ALA A 9 -54.33 -24.56 36.43
N VAL A 10 -53.90 -23.36 36.83
CA VAL A 10 -53.21 -22.41 35.92
C VAL A 10 -51.67 -22.61 35.89
N LEU A 11 -51.12 -23.31 36.90
CA LEU A 11 -49.68 -23.52 37.00
C LEU A 11 -49.20 -24.79 36.25
N LEU A 12 -50.11 -25.62 35.72
CA LEU A 12 -49.75 -26.86 35.03
C LEU A 12 -49.78 -26.75 33.48
N MET A 13 -50.15 -25.60 32.91
CA MET A 13 -50.19 -25.41 31.46
C MET A 13 -48.99 -24.60 30.89
N CYS A 14 -48.04 -24.17 31.71
CA CYS A 14 -46.83 -23.45 31.25
C CYS A 14 -45.58 -24.34 31.13
N LEU A 15 -45.69 -25.66 31.23
CA LEU A 15 -44.56 -26.59 31.01
C LEU A 15 -44.64 -27.30 29.66
N GLY A 16 -45.38 -26.77 28.70
CA GLY A 16 -45.24 -27.10 27.31
C GLY A 16 -43.93 -26.53 26.77
N GLY A 17 -42.82 -27.20 27.00
CA GLY A 17 -41.52 -26.82 26.48
C GLY A 17 -41.60 -26.70 24.98
N CYS A 18 -41.45 -25.48 24.46
CA CYS A 18 -40.95 -25.26 23.13
C CYS A 18 -39.52 -25.83 23.11
N ALA A 19 -39.39 -27.07 22.66
CA ALA A 19 -38.12 -27.58 22.18
C ALA A 19 -37.75 -26.69 20.98
N VAL A 20 -37.00 -25.63 21.26
CA VAL A 20 -36.24 -24.95 20.24
C VAL A 20 -35.24 -26.02 19.74
N LYS A 21 -35.56 -26.63 18.60
CA LYS A 21 -34.56 -27.31 17.83
C LYS A 21 -33.51 -26.25 17.54
N ASN A 22 -32.41 -26.31 18.27
CA ASN A 22 -31.16 -25.74 17.80
C ASN A 22 -30.80 -26.55 16.56
N ASP A 23 -31.29 -26.13 15.41
CA ASP A 23 -30.64 -26.43 14.16
C ASP A 23 -29.30 -25.71 14.27
N VAL A 24 -28.32 -26.45 14.82
CA VAL A 24 -26.91 -26.14 14.59
C VAL A 24 -26.76 -26.31 13.10
N GLN A 25 -26.93 -25.19 12.40
CA GLN A 25 -26.66 -25.10 10.97
C GLN A 25 -25.18 -25.41 10.85
N GLU A 26 -24.92 -26.64 10.45
CA GLU A 26 -23.58 -27.11 10.10
C GLU A 26 -22.97 -26.06 9.18
N PRO A 27 -21.80 -25.46 9.49
CA PRO A 27 -21.22 -24.44 8.65
C PRO A 27 -21.10 -25.03 7.25
N ALA A 28 -21.72 -24.34 6.28
CA ALA A 28 -21.70 -24.75 4.89
C ALA A 28 -20.27 -25.18 4.53
N PRO A 29 -20.09 -26.35 3.87
CA PRO A 29 -18.76 -26.80 3.51
C PRO A 29 -18.10 -25.66 2.73
N LEU A 30 -16.90 -25.27 3.16
CA LEU A 30 -16.07 -24.29 2.49
C LEU A 30 -16.02 -24.72 1.02
N VAL A 31 -16.66 -23.94 0.15
CA VAL A 31 -16.58 -24.14 -1.28
C VAL A 31 -15.09 -24.16 -1.59
N PRO A 32 -14.52 -25.29 -2.06
CA PRO A 32 -13.12 -25.31 -2.43
C PRO A 32 -12.92 -24.20 -3.45
N MET A 33 -12.04 -23.26 -3.14
CA MET A 33 -11.64 -22.28 -4.15
C MET A 33 -11.23 -23.07 -5.39
N PRO A 34 -11.78 -22.74 -6.58
CA PRO A 34 -11.35 -23.41 -7.79
C PRO A 34 -9.83 -23.33 -7.83
N PRO A 35 -9.14 -24.42 -8.17
CA PRO A 35 -7.70 -24.37 -8.34
C PRO A 35 -7.43 -23.19 -9.27
N LEU A 36 -6.53 -22.29 -8.87
CA LEU A 36 -6.01 -21.28 -9.76
C LEU A 36 -5.56 -22.08 -10.99
N THR A 37 -6.38 -22.01 -12.04
CA THR A 37 -6.07 -22.65 -13.30
C THR A 37 -4.65 -22.24 -13.61
N ASN A 38 -3.75 -23.22 -13.64
CA ASN A 38 -2.43 -23.04 -14.18
C ASN A 38 -2.65 -22.25 -15.47
N VAL A 39 -2.25 -20.98 -15.46
CA VAL A 39 -2.04 -20.27 -16.70
C VAL A 39 -1.07 -21.18 -17.41
N ALA A 40 -1.60 -21.93 -18.39
CA ALA A 40 -0.79 -22.80 -19.20
C ALA A 40 0.38 -21.93 -19.63
N ALA A 41 1.58 -22.35 -19.23
CA ALA A 41 2.79 -21.77 -19.74
C ALA A 41 2.61 -21.83 -21.26
N THR A 42 2.22 -20.71 -21.85
CA THR A 42 2.24 -20.58 -23.28
C THR A 42 3.70 -20.79 -23.62
N THR A 43 3.98 -21.95 -24.16
CA THR A 43 5.30 -22.29 -24.67
C THR A 43 5.50 -21.33 -25.81
N GLU A 44 6.02 -20.16 -25.46
CA GLU A 44 6.42 -19.15 -26.43
C GLU A 44 7.52 -19.83 -27.23
N LYS A 45 7.18 -20.17 -28.46
CA LYS A 45 8.10 -20.70 -29.45
C LYS A 45 9.32 -19.78 -29.43
N PRO A 46 10.55 -20.28 -29.17
CA PRO A 46 11.71 -19.42 -29.12
C PRO A 46 11.78 -18.64 -30.42
N ALA A 47 11.82 -17.30 -30.27
CA ALA A 47 11.99 -16.41 -31.42
C ALA A 47 13.24 -16.84 -32.19
N PRO A 48 13.22 -16.84 -33.53
CA PRO A 48 14.40 -17.19 -34.30
C PRO A 48 15.55 -16.25 -33.90
N PRO A 49 16.81 -16.74 -33.85
CA PRO A 49 17.92 -15.94 -33.43
C PRO A 49 18.00 -14.69 -34.33
N VAL A 50 17.91 -13.53 -33.68
CA VAL A 50 18.10 -12.24 -34.35
C VAL A 50 19.52 -12.26 -34.93
N ALA A 51 19.61 -12.18 -36.25
CA ALA A 51 20.88 -12.06 -36.92
C ALA A 51 21.66 -10.88 -36.33
N PRO A 52 23.00 -11.00 -36.11
CA PRO A 52 23.76 -9.92 -35.56
C PRO A 52 23.67 -8.72 -36.53
N VAL A 53 23.09 -7.64 -36.01
CA VAL A 53 23.11 -6.35 -36.69
C VAL A 53 24.57 -5.93 -36.74
N LYS A 54 25.17 -5.90 -37.94
CA LYS A 54 26.47 -5.36 -38.14
C LYS A 54 26.45 -3.91 -37.69
N SER A 55 27.12 -3.61 -36.59
CA SER A 55 27.42 -2.26 -36.16
C SER A 55 28.31 -1.64 -37.22
N GLU A 56 27.79 -0.74 -38.04
CA GLU A 56 28.61 0.18 -38.78
C GLU A 56 29.25 1.15 -37.79
N GLU A 57 30.48 0.86 -37.41
CA GLU A 57 31.35 1.76 -36.67
C GLU A 57 31.54 3.02 -37.52
N GLY A 58 31.14 4.19 -36.97
CA GLY A 58 31.75 5.44 -37.41
C GLY A 58 30.84 6.58 -37.86
N GLN A 59 29.51 6.50 -37.77
CA GLN A 59 28.71 7.71 -37.97
C GLN A 59 28.07 8.16 -36.65
N PRO A 60 28.31 9.44 -36.24
CA PRO A 60 27.54 9.99 -35.14
C PRO A 60 26.05 9.92 -35.54
N LEU A 61 25.24 9.29 -34.73
CA LEU A 61 23.78 9.28 -34.86
C LEU A 61 23.30 10.73 -34.76
N THR A 62 23.32 11.44 -35.87
CA THR A 62 22.55 12.70 -36.02
C THR A 62 21.09 12.29 -36.11
N VAL A 63 20.46 12.20 -34.94
CA VAL A 63 19.00 12.16 -34.88
C VAL A 63 18.55 13.50 -35.45
N HIS A 64 18.18 13.53 -36.72
CA HIS A 64 17.36 14.60 -37.25
C HIS A 64 16.00 14.52 -36.55
N LEU A 65 15.88 15.16 -35.36
CA LEU A 65 14.56 15.54 -34.89
C LEU A 65 14.03 16.58 -35.87
N PRO A 66 12.81 16.43 -36.41
CA PRO A 66 12.16 17.49 -37.13
C PRO A 66 12.17 18.74 -36.25
N ASP A 67 12.52 19.88 -36.83
CA ASP A 67 12.71 21.17 -36.13
C ASP A 67 11.48 21.62 -35.29
N ASP A 68 10.34 21.04 -35.54
CA ASP A 68 9.08 21.22 -34.84
C ASP A 68 8.87 20.25 -33.64
N ALA A 69 9.64 19.19 -33.52
CA ALA A 69 9.49 18.24 -32.40
C ALA A 69 10.01 18.77 -31.05
N ALA A 70 10.95 19.71 -31.05
CA ALA A 70 11.43 20.44 -29.87
C ALA A 70 10.73 21.77 -29.67
N GLY A 71 9.68 22.02 -30.44
CA GLY A 71 9.01 23.30 -30.55
C GLY A 71 8.09 23.66 -29.41
N SER A 72 7.41 24.75 -29.60
CA SER A 72 6.45 25.41 -28.70
C SER A 72 5.42 24.47 -28.11
N PRO A 73 4.76 24.83 -26.99
CA PRO A 73 3.69 24.04 -26.38
C PRO A 73 2.64 23.67 -27.42
N ARG A 74 2.21 22.40 -27.40
CA ARG A 74 1.16 21.92 -28.30
C ARG A 74 -0.22 22.21 -27.70
N ARG A 75 -1.21 22.42 -28.54
CA ARG A 75 -2.59 22.64 -28.08
C ARG A 75 -3.09 21.36 -27.36
N GLY A 76 -3.48 21.50 -26.08
CA GLY A 76 -3.95 20.40 -25.23
C GLY A 76 -2.89 19.79 -24.31
N GLU A 77 -1.66 20.32 -24.31
CA GLU A 77 -0.66 19.97 -23.29
C GLU A 77 -1.04 20.62 -21.94
N PRO A 78 -0.69 19.98 -20.80
CA PRO A 78 -0.88 20.55 -19.47
C PRO A 78 -0.21 21.92 -19.34
N GLU A 79 -0.86 22.83 -18.60
CA GLU A 79 -0.35 24.19 -18.41
C GLU A 79 1.02 24.22 -17.73
N GLU A 80 1.24 23.29 -16.79
CA GLU A 80 2.52 23.14 -16.08
C GLU A 80 3.66 22.75 -17.05
N LEU A 81 3.37 21.85 -17.99
CA LEU A 81 4.36 21.48 -19.01
C LEU A 81 4.63 22.65 -19.96
N ALA A 82 3.58 23.37 -20.38
CA ALA A 82 3.73 24.53 -21.25
C ALA A 82 4.57 25.63 -20.58
N ALA A 83 4.33 25.90 -19.31
CA ALA A 83 5.10 26.87 -18.53
C ALA A 83 6.59 26.48 -18.42
N LEU A 84 6.89 25.20 -18.22
CA LEU A 84 8.28 24.71 -18.19
C LEU A 84 8.98 24.81 -19.54
N LEU A 85 8.27 24.57 -20.64
CA LEU A 85 8.82 24.67 -22.01
C LEU A 85 9.15 26.13 -22.41
N GLU A 86 8.44 27.11 -21.82
CA GLU A 86 8.62 28.53 -22.11
C GLU A 86 9.62 29.26 -21.20
N MET A 87 10.17 28.57 -20.19
CA MET A 87 11.12 29.19 -19.26
C MET A 87 12.35 29.74 -20.00
N LYS A 88 12.70 30.99 -19.69
CA LYS A 88 13.82 31.73 -20.30
C LYS A 88 14.63 32.44 -19.20
N GLY A 89 15.96 32.38 -19.34
CA GLY A 89 16.88 33.20 -18.53
C GLY A 89 17.04 34.63 -19.06
N ALA A 90 17.46 35.55 -18.19
CA ALA A 90 17.82 36.90 -18.62
C ALA A 90 19.04 36.85 -19.57
N ALA A 91 18.93 37.51 -20.72
CA ALA A 91 20.02 37.60 -21.67
C ALA A 91 21.15 38.46 -21.09
N LYS A 92 22.25 37.84 -20.68
CA LYS A 92 23.54 38.51 -20.45
C LYS A 92 24.52 38.03 -21.49
N ASN A 93 25.19 38.99 -22.16
CA ASN A 93 26.30 38.71 -23.10
C ASN A 93 27.48 38.14 -22.30
N GLU A 94 27.54 36.84 -22.16
CA GLU A 94 28.72 36.16 -21.62
C GLU A 94 29.36 35.31 -22.70
N THR A 95 30.59 35.70 -23.04
CA THR A 95 31.39 35.13 -24.12
C THR A 95 32.14 33.86 -23.73
N ALA A 96 32.00 33.38 -22.52
CA ALA A 96 32.64 32.13 -22.09
C ALA A 96 31.57 31.00 -22.02
N VAL A 97 31.53 30.20 -23.05
CA VAL A 97 30.80 28.94 -23.07
C VAL A 97 31.56 27.96 -22.16
N SER A 98 31.21 27.91 -20.89
CA SER A 98 31.69 26.84 -20.03
C SER A 98 31.20 25.50 -20.60
N LEU A 99 32.10 24.55 -20.83
CA LEU A 99 31.77 23.21 -21.30
C LEU A 99 30.76 22.47 -20.39
N MET A 100 30.69 22.88 -19.14
CA MET A 100 29.76 22.30 -18.14
C MET A 100 28.34 22.92 -18.18
N ARG A 101 28.15 24.08 -18.83
CA ARG A 101 26.88 24.79 -18.85
C ARG A 101 25.73 24.01 -19.51
N PRO A 102 25.92 23.32 -20.66
CA PRO A 102 24.87 22.49 -21.26
C PRO A 102 24.39 21.36 -20.35
N ALA A 103 25.33 20.72 -19.65
CA ALA A 103 25.01 19.67 -18.70
C ALA A 103 24.19 20.21 -17.50
N ALA A 104 24.60 21.35 -16.93
CA ALA A 104 23.90 21.99 -15.83
C ALA A 104 22.47 22.45 -16.22
N ILE A 105 22.29 22.94 -17.46
CA ILE A 105 20.97 23.31 -18.00
C ILE A 105 20.07 22.06 -18.12
N LYS A 106 20.63 20.96 -18.66
CA LYS A 106 19.92 19.70 -18.80
C LYS A 106 19.48 19.15 -17.43
N GLU A 107 20.39 19.11 -16.46
CA GLU A 107 20.13 18.60 -15.11
C GLU A 107 19.07 19.44 -14.39
N ALA A 108 19.17 20.77 -14.44
CA ALA A 108 18.18 21.65 -13.84
C ALA A 108 16.80 21.49 -14.48
N ALA A 109 16.74 21.36 -15.82
CA ALA A 109 15.50 21.09 -16.54
C ALA A 109 14.89 19.74 -16.12
N GLN A 110 15.71 18.69 -16.05
CA GLN A 110 15.26 17.36 -15.65
C GLN A 110 14.70 17.36 -14.23
N LEU A 111 15.42 17.94 -13.28
CA LEU A 111 15.02 17.95 -11.87
C LEU A 111 13.67 18.64 -11.66
N VAL A 112 13.53 19.89 -12.10
CA VAL A 112 12.28 20.65 -11.90
C VAL A 112 11.11 20.02 -12.64
N THR A 113 11.36 19.51 -13.85
CA THR A 113 10.29 18.90 -14.65
C THR A 113 9.83 17.58 -14.08
N PHE A 114 10.77 16.72 -13.64
CA PHE A 114 10.43 15.45 -13.01
C PHE A 114 9.55 15.65 -11.78
N GLN A 115 9.93 16.58 -10.89
CA GLN A 115 9.16 16.90 -9.68
C GLN A 115 7.77 17.45 -10.02
N THR A 116 7.69 18.35 -11.00
CA THR A 116 6.42 18.95 -11.43
C THR A 116 5.49 17.91 -12.04
N ALA A 117 6.01 17.07 -12.94
CA ALA A 117 5.24 16.02 -13.60
C ALA A 117 4.73 14.97 -12.59
N MET A 118 5.58 14.59 -11.65
CA MET A 118 5.24 13.64 -10.60
C MET A 118 4.11 14.17 -9.71
N THR A 119 4.24 15.42 -9.24
CA THR A 119 3.20 16.09 -8.44
C THR A 119 1.89 16.24 -9.21
N TYR A 120 1.96 16.67 -10.46
CA TYR A 120 0.80 16.83 -11.35
C TYR A 120 0.04 15.51 -11.52
N ARG A 121 0.75 14.45 -11.92
CA ARG A 121 0.14 13.14 -12.16
C ARG A 121 -0.44 12.52 -10.90
N TYR A 122 0.30 12.59 -9.79
CA TYR A 122 -0.17 12.03 -8.52
C TYR A 122 -1.45 12.74 -8.04
N LYS A 123 -1.53 14.06 -8.15
CA LYS A 123 -2.75 14.82 -7.84
C LYS A 123 -3.94 14.39 -8.71
N GLN A 124 -3.72 14.13 -9.99
CA GLN A 124 -4.78 13.60 -10.88
C GLN A 124 -5.29 12.23 -10.42
N LEU A 125 -4.39 11.31 -10.05
CA LEU A 125 -4.75 9.96 -9.59
C LEU A 125 -5.55 10.02 -8.28
N VAL A 126 -5.13 10.86 -7.33
CA VAL A 126 -5.84 11.08 -6.06
C VAL A 126 -7.21 11.68 -6.32
N ALA A 127 -7.32 12.72 -7.17
CA ALA A 127 -8.60 13.33 -7.52
C ALA A 127 -9.56 12.33 -8.19
N ALA A 128 -9.06 11.50 -9.10
CA ALA A 128 -9.85 10.43 -9.72
C ALA A 128 -10.34 9.40 -8.68
N THR A 129 -9.52 9.07 -7.67
CA THR A 129 -9.91 8.16 -6.59
C THR A 129 -10.97 8.79 -5.69
N GLU A 130 -10.86 10.09 -5.39
CA GLU A 130 -11.87 10.82 -4.59
C GLU A 130 -13.25 10.84 -5.24
N LEU A 131 -13.34 10.86 -6.56
CA LEU A 131 -14.62 10.72 -7.27
C LEU A 131 -15.32 9.39 -6.95
N HIS A 132 -14.57 8.37 -6.51
CA HIS A 132 -15.07 7.05 -6.13
C HIS A 132 -14.94 6.80 -4.62
N SER A 133 -14.90 7.87 -3.81
CA SER A 133 -14.68 7.78 -2.35
C SER A 133 -15.65 6.83 -1.65
N SER A 134 -16.93 6.81 -2.00
CA SER A 134 -17.93 5.92 -1.40
C SER A 134 -17.60 4.42 -1.59
N ILE A 135 -17.03 4.08 -2.75
CA ILE A 135 -16.57 2.71 -3.05
C ILE A 135 -15.34 2.39 -2.19
N MET A 136 -14.39 3.33 -2.13
CA MET A 136 -13.18 3.17 -1.33
C MET A 136 -13.47 3.06 0.17
N ASP A 137 -14.36 3.89 0.70
CA ASP A 137 -14.80 3.88 2.10
C ASP A 137 -15.49 2.55 2.46
N THR A 138 -16.20 1.94 1.52
CA THR A 138 -16.85 0.64 1.73
C THR A 138 -15.85 -0.52 1.61
N ALA A 139 -15.00 -0.51 0.58
CA ALA A 139 -14.07 -1.60 0.28
C ALA A 139 -12.93 -1.70 1.30
N PHE A 140 -12.47 -0.56 1.83
CA PHE A 140 -11.35 -0.47 2.77
C PHE A 140 -11.77 0.09 4.13
N ASN A 141 -12.85 -0.44 4.68
CA ASN A 141 -13.33 -0.07 6.01
C ASN A 141 -12.55 -0.81 7.09
N PHE A 142 -11.58 -0.14 7.71
CA PHE A 142 -10.81 -0.68 8.84
C PHE A 142 -11.57 -0.69 10.17
N GLY A 143 -12.64 0.08 10.29
CA GLY A 143 -13.40 0.22 11.55
C GLY A 143 -13.78 -1.11 12.21
N PRO A 144 -14.46 -2.02 11.50
CA PRO A 144 -14.86 -3.33 12.06
C PRO A 144 -13.68 -4.26 12.36
N LEU A 145 -12.50 -3.97 11.82
CA LEU A 145 -11.30 -4.79 12.01
C LEU A 145 -10.45 -4.36 13.21
N LEU A 146 -10.78 -3.23 13.85
CA LEU A 146 -10.06 -2.80 15.04
C LEU A 146 -10.49 -3.62 16.25
N MET A 147 -9.56 -3.80 17.17
CA MET A 147 -9.84 -4.30 18.52
C MET A 147 -10.02 -3.11 19.46
N THR A 148 -10.83 -3.29 20.49
CA THR A 148 -11.06 -2.28 21.53
C THR A 148 -10.61 -2.76 22.89
N GLN A 149 -10.05 -1.85 23.68
CA GLN A 149 -9.76 -2.07 25.10
C GLN A 149 -10.20 -0.83 25.89
N GLY A 150 -11.37 -0.90 26.51
CA GLY A 150 -12.01 0.30 27.07
C GLY A 150 -12.21 1.35 25.96
N ASP A 151 -11.65 2.53 26.15
CA ASP A 151 -11.74 3.64 25.19
C ASP A 151 -10.61 3.63 24.14
N ALA A 152 -9.65 2.71 24.25
CA ALA A 152 -8.51 2.64 23.35
C ALA A 152 -8.78 1.71 22.16
N LEU A 153 -8.42 2.17 20.98
CA LEU A 153 -8.47 1.41 19.74
C LEU A 153 -7.11 0.78 19.44
N ILE A 154 -7.14 -0.47 19.01
CA ILE A 154 -5.95 -1.23 18.67
C ILE A 154 -6.06 -1.72 17.23
N LEU A 155 -5.12 -1.32 16.40
CA LEU A 155 -4.94 -1.93 15.08
C LEU A 155 -4.28 -3.30 15.27
N PRO A 156 -4.93 -4.39 14.84
CA PRO A 156 -4.37 -5.73 14.94
C PRO A 156 -3.03 -5.88 14.21
N PRO A 157 -2.29 -6.95 14.50
CA PRO A 157 -1.09 -7.26 13.74
C PRO A 157 -1.40 -7.45 12.27
N VAL A 158 -0.47 -7.05 11.41
CA VAL A 158 -0.54 -7.26 9.97
C VAL A 158 0.22 -8.53 9.61
N LEU A 159 -0.47 -9.49 9.01
CA LEU A 159 0.12 -10.74 8.57
C LEU A 159 0.17 -10.83 7.05
N THR A 160 1.12 -11.61 6.56
CA THR A 160 1.17 -12.02 5.16
C THR A 160 1.08 -13.52 5.04
N ARG A 161 0.62 -13.97 3.88
CA ARG A 161 0.56 -15.38 3.50
C ARG A 161 1.39 -15.57 2.25
N ALA A 162 2.36 -16.47 2.32
CA ALA A 162 3.08 -16.96 1.16
C ALA A 162 2.63 -18.39 0.85
N GLY A 163 2.39 -18.67 -0.43
CA GLY A 163 2.18 -20.04 -0.90
C GLY A 163 3.51 -20.70 -1.23
N ALA A 164 3.57 -22.02 -1.10
CA ALA A 164 4.70 -22.87 -1.54
C ALA A 164 6.09 -22.26 -1.26
N SER A 165 6.45 -22.19 0.02
CA SER A 165 7.79 -21.75 0.41
C SER A 165 8.74 -22.96 0.50
N MET A 166 9.93 -22.80 -0.06
CA MET A 166 11.00 -23.80 0.04
C MET A 166 12.22 -23.14 0.67
N ARG A 167 12.80 -23.78 1.66
CA ARG A 167 14.04 -23.38 2.32
C ARG A 167 15.07 -24.48 2.13
N ILE A 168 16.20 -24.13 1.56
CA ILE A 168 17.36 -25.02 1.45
C ILE A 168 18.15 -24.88 2.75
N GLU A 169 18.30 -25.98 3.50
CA GLU A 169 19.03 -26.02 4.76
C GLU A 169 20.48 -26.49 4.55
N SER A 170 20.67 -27.41 3.60
CA SER A 170 21.99 -27.88 3.16
C SER A 170 21.88 -28.37 1.70
N ASP A 171 23.01 -28.79 1.11
CA ASP A 171 23.03 -29.38 -0.24
C ASP A 171 22.18 -30.64 -0.37
N GLU A 172 21.90 -31.32 0.76
CA GLU A 172 21.15 -32.57 0.79
C GLU A 172 19.75 -32.42 1.41
N THR A 173 19.45 -31.28 2.03
CA THR A 173 18.21 -31.12 2.80
C THR A 173 17.48 -29.82 2.41
N ALA A 174 16.24 -29.96 1.99
CA ALA A 174 15.34 -28.84 1.74
C ALA A 174 14.00 -29.07 2.46
N THR A 175 13.52 -28.02 3.11
CA THR A 175 12.20 -28.01 3.74
C THR A 175 11.22 -27.24 2.88
N ALA A 176 10.09 -27.87 2.54
CA ALA A 176 9.02 -27.23 1.77
C ALA A 176 7.77 -27.09 2.63
N ALA A 177 7.15 -25.92 2.57
CA ALA A 177 5.85 -25.66 3.17
C ALA A 177 4.85 -25.25 2.10
N LEU A 178 3.65 -25.83 2.13
CA LEU A 178 2.56 -25.47 1.20
C LEU A 178 2.06 -24.04 1.44
N THR A 179 2.09 -23.59 2.67
CA THR A 179 1.69 -22.24 3.06
C THR A 179 2.52 -21.81 4.25
N SER A 180 3.04 -20.62 4.21
CA SER A 180 3.68 -19.95 5.33
C SER A 180 2.97 -18.66 5.66
N TYR A 181 2.91 -18.33 6.94
CA TYR A 181 2.37 -17.09 7.45
C TYR A 181 3.48 -16.33 8.17
N GLU A 182 3.52 -15.03 7.98
CA GLU A 182 4.53 -14.17 8.59
C GLU A 182 3.88 -12.93 9.19
N LEU A 183 4.40 -12.47 10.32
CA LEU A 183 4.00 -11.24 10.98
C LEU A 183 4.80 -10.08 10.40
N LEU A 184 4.15 -9.22 9.60
CA LEU A 184 4.79 -8.04 9.01
C LEU A 184 4.88 -6.86 9.97
N ALA A 185 3.85 -6.65 10.78
CA ALA A 185 3.81 -5.56 11.74
C ALA A 185 3.07 -5.98 13.01
N PRO A 186 3.56 -5.60 14.21
CA PRO A 186 2.88 -5.88 15.47
C PRO A 186 1.62 -5.03 15.63
N ALA A 187 0.76 -5.44 16.59
CA ALA A 187 -0.37 -4.63 17.01
C ALA A 187 0.07 -3.30 17.60
N ARG A 188 -0.74 -2.26 17.38
CA ARG A 188 -0.46 -0.92 17.92
C ARG A 188 -1.73 -0.18 18.30
N TYR A 189 -1.65 0.71 19.28
CA TYR A 189 -2.72 1.65 19.55
C TYR A 189 -2.84 2.68 18.44
N VAL A 190 -4.07 3.04 18.12
CA VAL A 190 -4.41 4.05 17.12
C VAL A 190 -5.45 5.01 17.69
N ALA A 191 -5.40 6.27 17.28
CA ALA A 191 -6.38 7.27 17.72
C ALA A 191 -7.72 7.12 16.99
N ALA A 192 -7.67 6.67 15.74
CA ALA A 192 -8.84 6.44 14.89
C ALA A 192 -8.57 5.25 13.97
N ALA A 193 -9.62 4.73 13.33
CA ALA A 193 -9.48 3.73 12.29
C ALA A 193 -8.72 4.32 11.10
N PRO A 194 -7.68 3.65 10.59
CA PRO A 194 -7.01 4.08 9.36
C PRO A 194 -8.00 4.18 8.20
N THR A 195 -7.79 5.15 7.36
CA THR A 195 -8.59 5.35 6.15
C THR A 195 -7.73 5.17 4.91
N TRP A 196 -8.33 4.85 3.77
CA TRP A 196 -7.60 4.74 2.52
C TRP A 196 -6.87 6.05 2.15
N ARG A 197 -7.39 7.20 2.62
CA ARG A 197 -6.78 8.52 2.42
C ARG A 197 -5.40 8.62 3.06
N GLU A 198 -5.18 8.05 4.24
CA GLU A 198 -3.87 8.03 4.90
C GLU A 198 -2.79 7.30 4.11
N PHE A 199 -3.19 6.41 3.23
CA PHE A 199 -2.28 5.67 2.37
C PHE A 199 -2.01 6.37 1.04
N LEU A 200 -3.03 7.01 0.47
CA LEU A 200 -2.99 7.56 -0.89
C LEU A 200 -2.77 9.08 -0.91
N MET A 201 -3.23 9.81 0.11
CA MET A 201 -2.99 11.24 0.24
C MET A 201 -1.72 11.47 1.04
N THR A 202 -0.59 11.31 0.38
CA THR A 202 0.69 11.64 0.99
C THR A 202 0.98 13.13 0.78
N ASP A 203 1.18 13.87 1.87
CA ASP A 203 1.58 15.30 1.85
C ASP A 203 3.01 15.51 1.31
N GLY A 204 3.59 14.48 0.71
CA GLY A 204 5.02 14.36 0.42
C GLY A 204 5.50 14.99 -0.89
N PHE A 205 4.66 15.72 -1.62
CA PHE A 205 5.12 16.40 -2.84
C PHE A 205 5.28 17.90 -2.57
N PRO A 206 6.49 18.35 -2.18
CA PRO A 206 6.76 19.79 -2.09
C PRO A 206 6.57 20.42 -3.46
N GLU A 207 6.12 21.68 -3.45
CA GLU A 207 6.08 22.43 -4.69
C GLU A 207 7.49 22.49 -5.28
N PRO A 208 7.64 22.23 -6.60
CA PRO A 208 8.94 22.25 -7.25
C PRO A 208 9.60 23.61 -7.11
N GLU A 209 10.84 23.64 -6.64
CA GLU A 209 11.61 24.86 -6.60
C GLU A 209 11.88 25.37 -8.01
N LYS A 210 11.71 26.69 -8.20
CA LYS A 210 12.07 27.33 -9.47
C LYS A 210 13.58 27.19 -9.70
N PRO A 211 14.01 26.78 -10.89
CA PRO A 211 15.43 26.65 -11.19
C PRO A 211 16.17 27.97 -11.00
N ASN A 212 17.44 27.88 -10.59
CA ASN A 212 18.27 29.07 -10.47
C ASN A 212 18.33 29.79 -11.82
N PRO A 213 18.10 31.13 -11.88
CA PRO A 213 18.16 31.92 -13.13
C PRO A 213 19.49 31.77 -13.90
N ALA A 214 20.56 31.41 -13.21
CA ALA A 214 21.87 31.19 -13.84
C ALA A 214 21.89 29.99 -14.80
N VAL A 215 21.09 28.93 -14.52
CA VAL A 215 20.99 27.72 -15.33
C VAL A 215 19.81 27.73 -16.31
N MET A 216 19.04 28.78 -16.35
CA MET A 216 17.98 28.94 -17.35
C MET A 216 18.55 29.19 -18.75
N PRO A 217 17.89 28.72 -19.82
CA PRO A 217 18.38 28.88 -21.19
C PRO A 217 18.36 30.33 -21.65
N LYS A 218 19.48 30.82 -22.22
CA LYS A 218 19.68 32.20 -22.68
C LYS A 218 19.63 32.34 -24.20
N ASN A 219 19.94 31.28 -24.93
CA ASN A 219 20.01 31.26 -26.41
C ASN A 219 19.26 30.07 -27.00
N ASP A 220 19.09 30.02 -28.32
CA ASP A 220 18.27 29.01 -28.99
C ASP A 220 18.85 27.58 -28.83
N LYS A 221 20.18 27.42 -28.82
CA LYS A 221 20.82 26.12 -28.62
C LYS A 221 20.54 25.60 -27.20
N GLU A 222 20.63 26.48 -26.19
CA GLU A 222 20.33 26.12 -24.81
C GLU A 222 18.82 25.85 -24.61
N ARG A 223 17.95 26.57 -25.32
CA ARG A 223 16.50 26.30 -25.33
C ARG A 223 16.16 24.94 -25.91
N LEU A 224 16.88 24.50 -26.94
CA LEU A 224 16.69 23.17 -27.50
C LEU A 224 17.05 22.10 -26.46
N ILE A 225 18.21 22.24 -25.80
CA ILE A 225 18.64 21.32 -24.72
C ILE A 225 17.59 21.27 -23.60
N TRP A 226 17.15 22.46 -23.14
CA TRP A 226 16.13 22.59 -22.11
C TRP A 226 14.83 21.85 -22.47
N ARG A 227 14.26 22.17 -23.64
CA ARG A 227 12.98 21.58 -24.08
C ARG A 227 13.06 20.07 -24.29
N THR A 228 14.16 19.55 -24.82
CA THR A 228 14.38 18.13 -24.95
C THR A 228 14.40 17.45 -23.56
N ALA A 229 15.17 18.01 -22.63
CA ALA A 229 15.26 17.50 -21.27
C ALA A 229 13.91 17.56 -20.52
N VAL A 230 13.15 18.64 -20.71
CA VAL A 230 11.78 18.79 -20.16
C VAL A 230 10.86 17.67 -20.66
N ARG A 231 10.84 17.40 -21.98
CA ARG A 231 9.95 16.35 -22.52
C ARG A 231 10.32 14.96 -22.03
N GLU A 232 11.61 14.65 -21.97
CA GLU A 232 12.09 13.37 -21.43
C GLU A 232 11.72 13.22 -19.94
N ALA A 233 12.04 14.22 -19.13
CA ALA A 233 11.78 14.18 -17.68
C ALA A 233 10.28 14.21 -17.33
N TRP A 234 9.46 14.89 -18.15
CA TRP A 234 8.02 14.88 -17.98
C TRP A 234 7.45 13.47 -18.11
N ALA A 235 7.80 12.73 -19.17
CA ALA A 235 7.35 11.36 -19.36
C ALA A 235 7.80 10.45 -18.21
N GLN A 236 9.06 10.60 -17.76
CA GLN A 236 9.58 9.85 -16.61
C GLN A 236 8.82 10.17 -15.31
N GLY A 237 8.56 11.45 -15.04
CA GLY A 237 7.83 11.87 -13.85
C GLY A 237 6.39 11.36 -13.80
N LEU A 238 5.68 11.32 -14.94
CA LEU A 238 4.35 10.71 -15.04
C LEU A 238 4.39 9.23 -14.69
N THR A 239 5.36 8.49 -15.26
CA THR A 239 5.53 7.06 -15.02
C THR A 239 5.84 6.78 -13.55
N GLU A 240 6.74 7.56 -12.95
CA GLU A 240 7.10 7.39 -11.53
C GLU A 240 5.92 7.67 -10.60
N ALA A 241 5.10 8.68 -10.90
CA ALA A 241 3.87 8.94 -10.15
C ALA A 241 2.88 7.76 -10.22
N ASP A 242 2.72 7.13 -11.38
CA ASP A 242 1.88 5.95 -11.55
C ASP A 242 2.41 4.78 -10.72
N HIS A 243 3.74 4.54 -10.71
CA HIS A 243 4.37 3.51 -9.88
C HIS A 243 4.18 3.78 -8.38
N LEU A 244 4.46 5.00 -7.93
CA LEU A 244 4.30 5.38 -6.52
C LEU A 244 2.86 5.22 -6.04
N TYR A 245 1.89 5.62 -6.88
CA TYR A 245 0.48 5.44 -6.57
C TYR A 245 0.12 3.95 -6.47
N ALA A 246 0.56 3.12 -7.41
CA ALA A 246 0.33 1.68 -7.40
C ALA A 246 0.96 1.01 -6.16
N ASP A 247 2.15 1.44 -5.75
CA ASP A 247 2.81 0.96 -4.54
C ASP A 247 2.04 1.33 -3.26
N ASN A 248 1.51 2.55 -3.19
CA ASN A 248 0.69 3.00 -2.07
C ASN A 248 -0.63 2.21 -2.00
N VAL A 249 -1.30 1.95 -3.12
CA VAL A 249 -2.48 1.07 -3.19
C VAL A 249 -2.12 -0.35 -2.75
N SER A 250 -1.01 -0.89 -3.24
CA SER A 250 -0.54 -2.23 -2.89
C SER A 250 -0.23 -2.34 -1.39
N ARG A 251 0.38 -1.31 -0.80
CA ARG A 251 0.62 -1.21 0.64
C ARG A 251 -0.68 -1.21 1.45
N MET A 252 -1.66 -0.40 1.04
CA MET A 252 -2.99 -0.35 1.66
C MET A 252 -3.69 -1.71 1.61
N VAL A 253 -3.76 -2.33 0.44
CA VAL A 253 -4.36 -3.65 0.23
C VAL A 253 -3.67 -4.71 1.08
N ARG A 254 -2.34 -4.70 1.13
CA ARG A 254 -1.56 -5.64 1.95
C ARG A 254 -1.88 -5.48 3.44
N ILE A 255 -1.95 -4.26 3.95
CA ILE A 255 -2.27 -3.99 5.35
C ILE A 255 -3.71 -4.42 5.65
N TYR A 256 -4.67 -4.05 4.82
CA TYR A 256 -6.08 -4.42 4.99
C TYR A 256 -6.28 -5.94 5.04
N ARG A 257 -5.73 -6.64 4.02
CA ARG A 257 -5.77 -8.11 3.97
C ARG A 257 -5.03 -8.76 5.14
N GLY A 258 -3.91 -8.18 5.55
CA GLY A 258 -3.12 -8.68 6.68
C GLY A 258 -3.86 -8.60 8.01
N VAL A 259 -4.61 -7.54 8.24
CA VAL A 259 -5.49 -7.40 9.41
C VAL A 259 -6.67 -8.39 9.35
N MET A 260 -7.28 -8.57 8.18
CA MET A 260 -8.32 -9.59 8.00
C MET A 260 -7.78 -11.00 8.28
N LEU A 261 -6.57 -11.28 7.80
CA LEU A 261 -5.91 -12.57 8.04
C LEU A 261 -5.64 -12.82 9.53
N TYR A 262 -5.33 -11.79 10.30
CA TYR A 262 -5.23 -11.88 11.76
C TYR A 262 -6.53 -12.42 12.37
N HIS A 263 -7.66 -11.83 12.03
CA HIS A 263 -8.96 -12.28 12.55
C HIS A 263 -9.27 -13.72 12.15
N LEU A 264 -8.99 -14.07 10.90
CA LEU A 264 -9.20 -15.43 10.40
C LEU A 264 -8.34 -16.46 11.15
N LEU A 265 -7.03 -16.24 11.28
CA LEU A 265 -6.13 -17.17 11.95
C LEU A 265 -6.39 -17.24 13.46
N THR A 266 -6.81 -16.15 14.08
CA THR A 266 -7.22 -16.12 15.48
C THR A 266 -8.51 -16.93 15.69
N ALA A 267 -9.49 -16.81 14.79
CA ALA A 267 -10.72 -17.60 14.82
C ALA A 267 -10.46 -19.10 14.61
N GLN A 268 -9.45 -19.44 13.82
CA GLN A 268 -8.99 -20.82 13.60
C GLN A 268 -8.05 -21.35 14.69
N HIS A 269 -7.78 -20.58 15.74
CA HIS A 269 -6.83 -20.94 16.82
C HIS A 269 -5.39 -21.24 16.34
N LEU A 270 -5.00 -20.71 15.18
CA LEU A 270 -3.63 -20.80 14.65
C LEU A 270 -2.73 -19.66 15.14
N LEU A 271 -3.36 -18.59 15.67
CA LEU A 271 -2.67 -17.43 16.18
C LEU A 271 -3.28 -17.03 17.54
N SER A 272 -2.44 -16.69 18.50
CA SER A 272 -2.87 -16.17 19.79
C SER A 272 -3.42 -14.75 19.66
N ARG A 273 -4.36 -14.37 20.51
CA ARG A 273 -4.83 -12.98 20.60
C ARG A 273 -3.77 -12.08 21.21
N VAL A 274 -3.82 -10.81 20.86
CA VAL A 274 -3.02 -9.78 21.52
C VAL A 274 -3.52 -9.62 22.97
N ASN A 275 -2.63 -9.72 23.93
CA ASN A 275 -2.96 -9.50 25.34
C ASN A 275 -2.65 -8.04 25.71
N THR A 276 -3.60 -7.45 26.41
CA THR A 276 -3.53 -6.05 26.80
C THR A 276 -3.83 -5.90 28.29
N ALA A 277 -3.24 -4.90 28.92
CA ALA A 277 -3.54 -4.52 30.30
C ALA A 277 -3.85 -3.01 30.36
N SER A 278 -4.67 -2.62 31.32
CA SER A 278 -4.93 -1.22 31.63
C SER A 278 -4.71 -0.95 33.10
N ALA A 279 -4.23 0.23 33.42
CA ALA A 279 -4.08 0.71 34.79
C ALA A 279 -4.67 2.12 34.91
N GLU A 280 -5.35 2.38 36.00
CA GLU A 280 -5.86 3.71 36.33
C GLU A 280 -4.80 4.45 37.16
N LEU A 281 -4.37 5.61 36.69
CA LEU A 281 -3.40 6.46 37.36
C LEU A 281 -4.02 7.56 38.23
N GLY A 282 -5.38 7.65 38.20
CA GLY A 282 -6.08 8.71 38.92
C GLY A 282 -5.86 10.09 38.31
N SER A 283 -5.45 11.06 39.13
CA SER A 283 -5.19 12.42 38.68
C SER A 283 -3.69 12.71 38.64
N LYS A 284 -3.20 13.28 37.55
CA LYS A 284 -1.79 13.65 37.37
C LYS A 284 -1.67 15.06 36.83
N THR A 285 -0.74 15.82 37.40
CA THR A 285 -0.39 17.16 36.92
C THR A 285 0.86 17.10 36.07
N THR A 286 0.87 17.79 34.96
CA THR A 286 2.04 17.90 34.03
C THR A 286 2.29 19.37 33.69
N ASP A 287 3.38 19.65 32.96
CA ASP A 287 3.77 21.02 32.55
C ASP A 287 3.94 22.00 33.73
N GLY A 288 4.63 21.57 34.79
CA GLY A 288 4.86 22.44 35.95
C GLY A 288 3.61 22.86 36.70
N GLY A 289 2.50 22.10 36.57
CA GLY A 289 1.23 22.42 37.18
C GLY A 289 0.18 23.05 36.24
N ASN A 290 0.56 23.33 35.02
CA ASN A 290 -0.32 24.02 34.05
C ASN A 290 -1.36 23.08 33.40
N LYS A 291 -1.17 21.74 33.47
CA LYS A 291 -2.11 20.76 32.95
C LYS A 291 -2.50 19.74 34.02
N LEU A 292 -3.78 19.54 34.24
CA LEU A 292 -4.32 18.55 35.15
C LEU A 292 -5.06 17.48 34.32
N HIS A 293 -4.63 16.23 34.44
CA HIS A 293 -5.30 15.07 33.87
C HIS A 293 -6.07 14.35 34.98
N ILE A 294 -7.39 14.22 34.83
CA ILE A 294 -8.26 13.55 35.81
C ILE A 294 -8.75 12.24 35.17
N GLY A 295 -8.68 11.13 35.92
CA GLY A 295 -9.10 9.81 35.43
C GLY A 295 -8.17 9.25 34.35
N GLN A 296 -6.87 9.54 34.42
CA GLN A 296 -5.88 9.07 33.46
C GLN A 296 -5.79 7.54 33.50
N LYS A 297 -5.94 6.90 32.36
CA LYS A 297 -5.75 5.47 32.17
C LYS A 297 -4.55 5.22 31.26
N VAL A 298 -3.76 4.20 31.59
CA VAL A 298 -2.66 3.72 30.75
C VAL A 298 -3.06 2.37 30.20
N TYR A 299 -2.91 2.24 28.89
CA TYR A 299 -3.14 0.99 28.17
C TYR A 299 -1.81 0.45 27.67
N ARG A 300 -1.59 -0.84 27.79
CA ARG A 300 -0.35 -1.50 27.37
C ARG A 300 -0.63 -2.83 26.72
N ILE A 301 0.03 -3.11 25.60
CA ILE A 301 0.12 -4.45 25.02
C ILE A 301 1.13 -5.24 25.84
N THR A 302 0.69 -6.28 26.54
CA THR A 302 1.51 -7.08 27.45
C THR A 302 2.13 -8.27 26.76
N ALA A 303 1.42 -8.85 25.77
CA ALA A 303 1.98 -9.91 24.94
C ALA A 303 1.51 -9.73 23.49
N PRO A 304 2.44 -9.78 22.52
CA PRO A 304 2.11 -9.79 21.11
C PRO A 304 1.45 -11.12 20.73
N SER A 305 0.79 -11.13 19.58
CA SER A 305 0.30 -12.38 18.98
C SER A 305 1.47 -13.25 18.51
N SER A 306 1.33 -14.55 18.69
CA SER A 306 2.27 -15.56 18.24
C SER A 306 1.54 -16.72 17.60
N PHE A 307 2.17 -17.40 16.63
CA PHE A 307 1.61 -18.60 16.04
C PHE A 307 1.58 -19.73 17.07
N ILE A 308 0.46 -20.47 17.05
CA ILE A 308 0.28 -21.62 17.92
C ILE A 308 0.75 -22.84 17.14
N PRO A 309 1.72 -23.62 17.65
CA PRO A 309 2.17 -24.82 16.96
C PRO A 309 1.02 -25.82 16.86
N VAL A 310 0.66 -26.19 15.65
CA VAL A 310 -0.30 -27.28 15.42
C VAL A 310 0.41 -28.58 15.77
N GLN A 311 -0.11 -29.32 16.75
CA GLN A 311 0.41 -30.65 17.04
C GLN A 311 0.14 -31.54 15.84
N THR A 312 1.17 -31.82 15.05
CA THR A 312 1.10 -32.85 14.00
C THR A 312 0.95 -34.21 14.66
N VAL A 313 -0.16 -34.87 14.39
CA VAL A 313 -0.32 -36.31 14.76
C VAL A 313 0.87 -37.03 14.12
N PRO A 314 1.69 -37.75 14.89
CA PRO A 314 2.82 -38.48 14.33
C PRO A 314 2.31 -39.42 13.25
N ALA A 315 2.91 -39.36 12.07
CA ALA A 315 2.60 -40.29 11.00
C ALA A 315 2.79 -41.69 11.50
N HIS A 316 1.73 -42.49 11.48
CA HIS A 316 1.83 -43.91 11.78
C HIS A 316 2.85 -44.55 10.82
N THR A 317 4.04 -44.78 11.29
CA THR A 317 5.01 -45.65 10.62
C THR A 317 4.43 -47.07 10.64
N GLY A 318 3.61 -47.37 9.64
CA GLY A 318 3.15 -48.73 9.41
C GLY A 318 4.37 -49.63 9.14
N LYS A 319 4.79 -50.36 10.13
CA LYS A 319 5.72 -51.50 9.91
C LYS A 319 5.03 -52.44 8.93
N ARG A 320 5.47 -52.47 7.69
CA ARG A 320 5.21 -53.60 6.80
C ARG A 320 5.90 -54.81 7.42
N LYS A 321 5.08 -55.82 7.81
CA LYS A 321 5.54 -57.18 8.05
C LYS A 321 5.76 -57.89 6.72
#